data_78f39f07705f2439e90b74058f68ac37
#
_entry.id   78f39f07705f2439e90b74058f68ac37
#
_cell.length_a   1.000
_cell.length_b   1.000
_cell.length_c   1.000
_cell.angle_alpha   90.00
_cell.angle_beta   90.00
_cell.angle_gamma   90.00
#
_symmetry.space_group_name_H-M   'P 1'
#
loop_
_entity.id
_entity.type
_entity.pdbx_description
1 polymer ?
#
loop_
_entity_poly.entity_id
_entity_poly.type
_entity_poly.pdbx_seq_one_letter_code
_entity_poly.pdbx_strand_id
1 'polypeptide(L)'
;MSARRQRQMCIRDSIDTDKVIEDKHKSSLQGLLEKYGYLKLREIEEKEVLSLSIDGSIISTGGSVVYGSEAMNFLNENSTIVYLEMSLEQIRKRNINFSNRGFAKQPDQSIEEVFGERTELYKKYANLTVSNNAEIDDCVNLIIDRLNQ
;
A
#
# COMPACT_ATOMS: atom_id res chain seq x y z
N MET A 1 15.14 12.65 19.16
CA MET A 1 14.39 13.48 18.16
C MET A 1 13.81 14.69 18.87
N SER A 2 14.03 15.88 18.37
CA SER A 2 13.41 17.05 18.97
C SER A 2 11.90 17.05 18.76
N ALA A 3 11.13 17.52 19.75
CA ALA A 3 9.68 17.65 19.68
C ALA A 3 9.19 18.41 18.42
N ARG A 4 10.08 19.22 17.83
CA ARG A 4 9.83 19.97 16.58
C ARG A 4 9.78 19.07 15.35
N ARG A 5 10.59 17.99 15.28
CA ARG A 5 10.53 17.00 14.17
C ARG A 5 9.31 16.09 14.28
N GLN A 6 8.93 15.69 15.49
CA GLN A 6 7.69 14.95 15.71
C GLN A 6 6.45 15.78 15.31
N ARG A 7 6.43 17.08 15.59
CA ARG A 7 5.33 17.98 15.15
C ARG A 7 5.31 18.13 13.63
N GLN A 8 6.45 18.16 12.94
CA GLN A 8 6.48 18.23 11.47
C GLN A 8 6.01 16.94 10.81
N MET A 9 6.28 15.76 11.38
CA MET A 9 5.73 14.49 10.89
C MET A 9 4.22 14.35 11.17
N CYS A 10 3.71 14.94 12.27
CA CYS A 10 2.28 14.98 12.57
C CYS A 10 1.49 16.01 11.74
N ILE A 11 2.16 16.94 11.03
CA ILE A 11 1.53 18.01 10.23
C ILE A 11 1.41 17.60 8.75
N ARG A 12 2.09 16.55 8.29
CA ARG A 12 1.89 16.03 6.94
C ARG A 12 0.58 15.25 6.88
N ASP A 13 -0.25 15.59 5.91
CA ASP A 13 -1.46 14.84 5.64
C ASP A 13 -1.12 13.38 5.35
N SER A 14 -1.83 12.48 6.00
CA SER A 14 -1.74 11.05 5.76
C SER A 14 -2.98 10.61 5.00
N ILE A 15 -2.78 10.00 3.85
CA ILE A 15 -3.85 9.49 2.99
C ILE A 15 -3.79 7.96 3.01
N ASP A 16 -4.87 7.35 3.48
CA ASP A 16 -5.11 5.92 3.36
C ASP A 16 -6.05 5.69 2.17
N THR A 17 -5.55 5.10 1.09
CA THR A 17 -6.32 4.92 -0.14
C THR A 17 -7.50 3.98 0.05
N ASP A 18 -7.39 2.99 0.93
CA ASP A 18 -8.48 2.07 1.24
C ASP A 18 -9.66 2.83 1.86
N LYS A 19 -9.36 3.74 2.81
CA LYS A 19 -10.37 4.62 3.41
C LYS A 19 -11.02 5.55 2.40
N VAL A 20 -10.22 6.14 1.51
CA VAL A 20 -10.76 7.01 0.44
C VAL A 20 -11.77 6.25 -0.42
N ILE A 21 -11.43 5.02 -0.80
CA ILE A 21 -12.31 4.16 -1.60
C ILE A 21 -13.59 3.83 -0.83
N GLU A 22 -13.46 3.37 0.41
CA GLU A 22 -14.60 2.98 1.24
C GLU A 22 -15.55 4.15 1.51
N ASP A 23 -15.02 5.32 1.82
CA ASP A 23 -15.80 6.54 2.06
C ASP A 23 -16.54 7.00 0.80
N LYS A 24 -15.89 6.95 -0.35
CA LYS A 24 -16.46 7.39 -1.62
C LYS A 24 -17.55 6.44 -2.13
N HIS A 25 -17.31 5.14 -2.01
CA HIS A 25 -18.22 4.12 -2.49
C HIS A 25 -19.26 3.67 -1.46
N LYS A 26 -19.19 4.16 -0.21
CA LYS A 26 -20.08 3.80 0.91
C LYS A 26 -20.17 2.29 1.12
N SER A 27 -19.05 1.60 0.94
CA SER A 27 -18.94 0.15 1.05
C SER A 27 -17.51 -0.23 1.47
N SER A 28 -17.37 -1.33 2.20
CA SER A 28 -16.05 -1.89 2.49
C SER A 28 -15.39 -2.43 1.21
N LEU A 29 -14.06 -2.54 1.20
CA LEU A 29 -13.32 -3.17 0.09
C LEU A 29 -13.80 -4.60 -0.16
N GLN A 30 -14.09 -5.35 0.92
CA GLN A 30 -14.65 -6.69 0.80
C GLN A 30 -16.02 -6.67 0.12
N GLY A 31 -16.88 -5.72 0.49
CA GLY A 31 -18.19 -5.55 -0.15
C GLY A 31 -18.09 -5.19 -1.64
N LEU A 32 -17.11 -4.36 -2.01
CA LEU A 32 -16.83 -4.02 -3.40
C LEU A 32 -16.31 -5.24 -4.18
N LEU A 33 -15.42 -6.03 -3.54
CA LEU A 33 -14.88 -7.26 -4.12
C LEU A 33 -15.99 -8.28 -4.40
N GLU A 34 -16.88 -8.50 -3.43
CA GLU A 34 -18.01 -9.44 -3.55
C GLU A 34 -19.01 -8.99 -4.63
N LYS A 35 -19.25 -7.68 -4.72
CA LYS A 35 -20.22 -7.12 -5.67
C LYS A 35 -19.71 -7.05 -7.09
N TYR A 36 -18.45 -6.69 -7.29
CA TYR A 36 -17.93 -6.35 -8.61
C TYR A 36 -16.79 -7.26 -9.09
N GLY A 37 -16.21 -8.07 -8.22
CA GLY A 37 -15.06 -8.92 -8.50
C GLY A 37 -13.72 -8.18 -8.42
N TYR A 38 -12.64 -8.95 -8.46
CA TYR A 38 -11.29 -8.45 -8.20
C TYR A 38 -10.76 -7.51 -9.29
N LEU A 39 -11.12 -7.74 -10.56
CA LEU A 39 -10.70 -6.85 -11.66
C LEU A 39 -11.30 -5.45 -11.51
N LYS A 40 -12.58 -5.40 -11.18
CA LYS A 40 -13.26 -4.11 -10.98
C LYS A 40 -12.77 -3.39 -9.74
N LEU A 41 -12.44 -4.11 -8.68
CA LEU A 41 -11.83 -3.51 -7.50
C LEU A 41 -10.46 -2.89 -7.85
N ARG A 42 -9.62 -3.55 -8.63
CA ARG A 42 -8.34 -2.99 -9.11
C ARG A 42 -8.53 -1.72 -9.96
N GLU A 43 -9.53 -1.69 -10.84
CA GLU A 43 -9.87 -0.48 -11.60
C GLU A 43 -10.29 0.67 -10.69
N ILE A 44 -11.07 0.38 -9.65
CA ILE A 44 -11.49 1.38 -8.65
C ILE A 44 -10.26 1.90 -7.90
N GLU A 45 -9.38 1.03 -7.42
CA GLU A 45 -8.13 1.42 -6.75
C GLU A 45 -7.28 2.34 -7.64
N GLU A 46 -7.06 1.96 -8.89
CA GLU A 46 -6.28 2.76 -9.84
C GLU A 46 -6.89 4.14 -10.06
N LYS A 47 -8.20 4.20 -10.32
CA LYS A 47 -8.92 5.45 -10.54
C LYS A 47 -8.86 6.38 -9.33
N GLU A 48 -9.00 5.84 -8.13
CA GLU A 48 -8.95 6.66 -6.92
C GLU A 48 -7.55 7.19 -6.65
N VAL A 49 -6.51 6.39 -6.87
CA VAL A 49 -5.11 6.87 -6.78
C VAL A 49 -4.84 8.01 -7.76
N LEU A 50 -5.28 7.88 -9.01
CA LEU A 50 -5.12 8.94 -10.03
C LEU A 50 -5.87 10.23 -9.69
N SER A 51 -6.88 10.17 -8.83
CA SER A 51 -7.67 11.33 -8.40
C SER A 51 -7.10 12.05 -7.17
N LEU A 52 -6.04 11.51 -6.54
CA LEU A 52 -5.48 12.09 -5.32
C LEU A 52 -4.72 13.39 -5.56
N SER A 53 -4.89 14.33 -4.62
CA SER A 53 -3.97 15.45 -4.45
C SER A 53 -2.88 15.03 -3.48
N ILE A 54 -1.68 14.73 -3.99
CA ILE A 54 -0.61 14.06 -3.21
C ILE A 54 0.52 14.99 -2.76
N ASP A 55 0.36 16.29 -2.95
CA ASP A 55 1.41 17.25 -2.59
C ASP A 55 1.68 17.26 -1.08
N GLY A 56 2.90 16.94 -0.70
CA GLY A 56 3.36 16.93 0.69
C GLY A 56 2.75 15.88 1.61
N SER A 57 2.06 14.86 1.07
CA SER A 57 1.36 13.84 1.84
C SER A 57 2.15 12.54 2.00
N ILE A 58 1.82 11.78 3.04
CA ILE A 58 2.21 10.37 3.17
C ILE A 58 1.03 9.53 2.70
N ILE A 59 1.26 8.67 1.69
CA ILE A 59 0.22 7.85 1.09
C ILE A 59 0.45 6.39 1.47
N SER A 60 -0.56 5.80 2.10
CA SER A 60 -0.62 4.36 2.36
C SER A 60 -1.58 3.72 1.37
N THR A 61 -1.07 2.83 0.53
CA THR A 61 -1.85 2.17 -0.51
C THR A 61 -2.22 0.74 -0.13
N GLY A 62 -3.30 0.23 -0.71
CA GLY A 62 -3.57 -1.19 -0.72
C GLY A 62 -2.53 -1.95 -1.55
N GLY A 63 -2.35 -3.24 -1.23
CA GLY A 63 -1.31 -4.06 -1.89
C GLY A 63 -1.56 -4.35 -3.37
N SER A 64 -2.79 -4.23 -3.85
CA SER A 64 -3.14 -4.50 -5.25
C SER A 64 -2.95 -3.31 -6.19
N VAL A 65 -2.62 -2.12 -5.68
CA VAL A 65 -2.35 -0.93 -6.50
C VAL A 65 -1.28 -1.16 -7.56
N VAL A 66 -0.32 -2.04 -7.29
CA VAL A 66 0.79 -2.37 -8.21
C VAL A 66 0.37 -3.00 -9.53
N TYR A 67 -0.86 -3.48 -9.63
CA TYR A 67 -1.43 -3.98 -10.88
C TYR A 67 -1.91 -2.85 -11.80
N GLY A 68 -2.16 -1.66 -11.27
CA GLY A 68 -2.54 -0.47 -12.01
C GLY A 68 -1.32 0.28 -12.54
N SER A 69 -0.97 0.08 -13.80
CA SER A 69 0.22 0.71 -14.39
C SER A 69 0.15 2.22 -14.44
N GLU A 70 -1.02 2.80 -14.68
CA GLU A 70 -1.22 4.26 -14.71
C GLU A 70 -1.08 4.84 -13.30
N ALA A 71 -1.69 4.22 -12.29
CA ALA A 71 -1.52 4.62 -10.89
C ALA A 71 -0.07 4.56 -10.44
N MET A 72 0.65 3.48 -10.79
CA MET A 72 2.06 3.32 -10.42
C MET A 72 2.97 4.33 -11.11
N ASN A 73 2.72 4.65 -12.37
CA ASN A 73 3.44 5.71 -13.08
C ASN A 73 3.18 7.07 -12.43
N PHE A 74 1.93 7.40 -12.14
CA PHE A 74 1.56 8.62 -11.44
C PHE A 74 2.25 8.77 -10.08
N LEU A 75 2.25 7.71 -9.28
CA LEU A 75 2.93 7.70 -7.98
C LEU A 75 4.44 7.85 -8.13
N ASN A 76 5.05 7.19 -9.11
CA ASN A 76 6.49 7.25 -9.35
C ASN A 76 6.97 8.63 -9.81
N GLU A 77 6.15 9.33 -10.59
CA GLU A 77 6.46 10.69 -11.07
C GLU A 77 6.30 11.75 -9.96
N ASN A 78 5.44 11.52 -8.99
CA ASN A 78 5.02 12.54 -8.01
C ASN A 78 5.41 12.21 -6.55
N SER A 79 6.04 11.07 -6.28
CA SER A 79 6.38 10.63 -4.92
C SER A 79 7.59 9.71 -4.89
N THR A 80 8.09 9.45 -3.69
CA THR A 80 9.08 8.38 -3.44
C THR A 80 8.33 7.14 -2.98
N ILE A 81 8.42 6.07 -3.76
CA ILE A 81 7.76 4.80 -3.47
C ILE A 81 8.64 3.96 -2.54
N VAL A 82 8.11 3.63 -1.37
CA VAL A 82 8.76 2.77 -0.38
C VAL A 82 8.06 1.42 -0.34
N TYR A 83 8.81 0.38 -0.65
CA TYR A 83 8.36 -1.00 -0.46
C TYR A 83 8.74 -1.50 0.94
N LEU A 84 7.73 -1.84 1.72
CA LEU A 84 7.90 -2.47 3.03
C LEU A 84 8.01 -3.98 2.83
N GLU A 85 9.24 -4.47 2.69
CA GLU A 85 9.50 -5.88 2.42
C GLU A 85 9.26 -6.75 3.65
N MET A 86 8.45 -7.77 3.48
CA MET A 86 8.15 -8.75 4.53
C MET A 86 8.09 -10.15 3.91
N SER A 87 8.61 -11.16 4.64
CA SER A 87 8.48 -12.55 4.22
C SER A 87 7.04 -13.04 4.39
N LEU A 88 6.63 -14.00 3.58
CA LEU A 88 5.30 -14.62 3.68
C LEU A 88 5.10 -15.28 5.06
N GLU A 89 6.16 -15.84 5.65
CA GLU A 89 6.11 -16.43 6.99
C GLU A 89 5.76 -15.38 8.05
N GLN A 90 6.38 -14.18 7.97
CA GLN A 90 6.08 -13.08 8.89
C GLN A 90 4.67 -12.52 8.70
N ILE A 91 4.21 -12.45 7.45
CA ILE A 91 2.83 -12.05 7.15
C ILE A 91 1.84 -13.03 7.80
N ARG A 92 2.10 -14.32 7.69
CA ARG A 92 1.28 -15.37 8.34
C ARG A 92 1.32 -15.27 9.86
N LYS A 93 2.50 -15.06 10.45
CA LYS A 93 2.67 -14.89 11.91
C LYS A 93 1.92 -13.68 12.46
N ARG A 94 1.79 -12.62 11.69
CA ARG A 94 1.00 -11.44 12.09
C ARG A 94 -0.51 -11.64 11.99
N ASN A 95 -0.99 -12.85 11.74
CA ASN A 95 -2.40 -13.22 11.65
C ASN A 95 -3.22 -12.28 10.75
N ILE A 96 -2.64 -11.90 9.62
CA ILE A 96 -3.33 -11.06 8.65
C ILE A 96 -4.48 -11.87 8.05
N ASN A 97 -5.70 -11.48 8.38
CA ASN A 97 -6.89 -12.11 7.83
C ASN A 97 -7.15 -11.59 6.42
N PHE A 98 -6.78 -12.38 5.42
CA PHE A 98 -7.00 -12.02 4.01
C PHE A 98 -8.47 -12.09 3.58
N SER A 99 -9.31 -12.85 4.31
CA SER A 99 -10.70 -13.09 3.93
C SER A 99 -11.59 -11.86 4.03
N ASN A 100 -11.26 -10.92 4.91
CA ASN A 100 -12.13 -9.77 5.24
C ASN A 100 -11.56 -8.42 4.79
N ARG A 101 -10.51 -8.43 3.96
CA ARG A 101 -9.80 -7.19 3.59
C ARG A 101 -9.95 -6.74 2.14
N GLY A 102 -10.87 -7.36 1.39
CA GLY A 102 -10.98 -7.05 -0.03
C GLY A 102 -9.71 -7.44 -0.80
N PHE A 103 -9.15 -8.63 -0.52
CA PHE A 103 -7.92 -9.10 -1.14
C PHE A 103 -8.13 -9.45 -2.62
N ALA A 104 -7.83 -8.49 -3.49
CA ALA A 104 -8.07 -8.58 -4.93
C ALA A 104 -7.13 -9.58 -5.61
N LYS A 105 -7.52 -10.84 -5.65
CA LYS A 105 -6.83 -11.94 -6.34
C LYS A 105 -7.78 -12.72 -7.24
N GLN A 106 -7.24 -13.49 -8.18
CA GLN A 106 -8.04 -14.45 -8.93
C GLN A 106 -8.59 -15.53 -7.99
N PRO A 107 -9.81 -16.05 -8.23
CA PRO A 107 -10.44 -17.03 -7.33
C PRO A 107 -9.57 -18.26 -7.05
N ASP A 108 -8.92 -18.79 -8.08
CA ASP A 108 -8.12 -20.02 -8.00
C ASP A 108 -6.64 -19.80 -7.67
N GLN A 109 -6.22 -18.55 -7.49
CA GLN A 109 -4.83 -18.22 -7.20
C GLN A 109 -4.53 -18.43 -5.72
N SER A 110 -3.43 -19.11 -5.40
CA SER A 110 -2.96 -19.28 -4.03
C SER A 110 -2.38 -17.99 -3.46
N ILE A 111 -2.27 -17.91 -2.14
CA ILE A 111 -1.63 -16.76 -1.48
C ILE A 111 -0.14 -16.69 -1.82
N GLU A 112 0.51 -17.82 -1.96
CA GLU A 112 1.92 -17.95 -2.37
C GLU A 112 2.15 -17.38 -3.77
N GLU A 113 1.27 -17.68 -4.71
CA GLU A 113 1.33 -17.16 -6.09
C GLU A 113 1.12 -15.65 -6.10
N VAL A 114 0.12 -15.15 -5.39
CA VAL A 114 -0.12 -13.71 -5.26
C VAL A 114 1.06 -13.01 -4.61
N PHE A 115 1.62 -13.58 -3.55
CA PHE A 115 2.79 -13.03 -2.86
C PHE A 115 3.99 -12.92 -3.80
N GLY A 116 4.29 -13.98 -4.56
CA GLY A 116 5.40 -13.98 -5.53
C GLY A 116 5.20 -12.92 -6.61
N GLU A 117 4.02 -12.91 -7.23
CA GLU A 117 3.66 -11.94 -8.30
C GLU A 117 3.74 -10.49 -7.82
N ARG A 118 3.15 -10.20 -6.65
CA ARG A 118 3.18 -8.84 -6.07
C ARG A 118 4.59 -8.43 -5.64
N THR A 119 5.39 -9.33 -5.10
CA THR A 119 6.77 -9.04 -4.71
C THR A 119 7.60 -8.57 -5.88
N GLU A 120 7.48 -9.21 -7.04
CA GLU A 120 8.16 -8.78 -8.27
C GLU A 120 7.71 -7.39 -8.71
N LEU A 121 6.40 -7.12 -8.66
CA LEU A 121 5.86 -5.81 -9.00
C LEU A 121 6.28 -4.73 -7.99
N TYR A 122 6.28 -5.02 -6.69
CA TYR A 122 6.75 -4.08 -5.67
C TYR A 122 8.21 -3.70 -5.90
N LYS A 123 9.08 -4.67 -6.17
CA LYS A 123 10.50 -4.43 -6.48
C LYS A 123 10.68 -3.62 -7.75
N LYS A 124 9.84 -3.84 -8.75
CA LYS A 124 9.88 -3.11 -10.02
C LYS A 124 9.62 -1.60 -9.83
N TYR A 125 8.65 -1.25 -8.99
CA TYR A 125 8.23 0.15 -8.82
C TYR A 125 8.88 0.87 -7.64
N ALA A 126 9.46 0.16 -6.67
CA ALA A 126 10.03 0.76 -5.48
C ALA A 126 11.26 1.61 -5.77
N ASN A 127 11.31 2.81 -5.23
CA ASN A 127 12.52 3.61 -5.15
C ASN A 127 13.39 3.19 -3.95
N LEU A 128 12.74 2.79 -2.86
CA LEU A 128 13.38 2.29 -1.65
C LEU A 128 12.73 0.98 -1.23
N THR A 129 13.55 0.03 -0.78
CA THR A 129 13.08 -1.19 -0.12
C THR A 129 13.56 -1.19 1.33
N VAL A 130 12.64 -1.35 2.26
CA VAL A 130 12.89 -1.36 3.70
C VAL A 130 12.35 -2.64 4.30
N SER A 131 13.18 -3.33 5.10
CA SER A 131 12.73 -4.53 5.81
C SER A 131 11.69 -4.17 6.88
N ASN A 132 10.57 -4.85 6.87
CA ASN A 132 9.48 -4.73 7.84
C ASN A 132 9.28 -6.05 8.63
N ASN A 133 10.35 -6.81 8.82
CA ASN A 133 10.33 -8.08 9.56
C ASN A 133 10.51 -7.92 11.08
N ALA A 134 10.93 -6.75 11.53
CA ALA A 134 11.14 -6.39 12.94
C ALA A 134 9.97 -5.54 13.49
N GLU A 135 10.23 -4.81 14.57
CA GLU A 135 9.24 -3.93 15.19
C GLU A 135 8.94 -2.69 14.32
N ILE A 136 7.78 -2.09 14.53
CA ILE A 136 7.32 -0.93 13.75
C ILE A 136 8.30 0.24 13.86
N ASP A 137 8.80 0.53 15.05
CA ASP A 137 9.72 1.64 15.28
C ASP A 137 11.04 1.47 14.52
N ASP A 138 11.56 0.25 14.42
CA ASP A 138 12.76 -0.05 13.64
C ASP A 138 12.52 0.20 12.16
N CYS A 139 11.38 -0.22 11.64
CA CYS A 139 11.00 0.02 10.26
C CYS A 139 10.86 1.52 9.95
N VAL A 140 10.21 2.28 10.83
CA VAL A 140 10.06 3.74 10.69
C VAL A 140 11.41 4.44 10.69
N ASN A 141 12.31 4.08 11.59
CA ASN A 141 13.66 4.63 11.65
C ASN A 141 14.46 4.34 10.38
N LEU A 142 14.38 3.13 9.84
CA LEU A 142 15.01 2.77 8.56
C LEU A 142 14.48 3.61 7.40
N ILE A 143 13.18 3.86 7.33
CA ILE A 143 12.58 4.72 6.31
C ILE A 143 13.14 6.14 6.41
N ILE A 144 13.15 6.70 7.62
CA ILE A 144 13.65 8.07 7.86
C ILE A 144 15.12 8.19 7.48
N ASP A 145 15.96 7.23 7.86
CA ASP A 145 17.38 7.22 7.56
C ASP A 145 17.63 7.15 6.05
N ARG A 146 16.88 6.32 5.34
CA ARG A 146 16.98 6.18 3.88
C ARG A 146 16.50 7.41 3.11
N LEU A 147 15.45 8.09 3.59
CA LEU A 147 14.93 9.31 2.96
C LEU A 147 15.83 10.53 3.19
N ASN A 148 16.73 10.48 4.19
CA ASN A 148 17.66 11.56 4.50
C ASN A 148 19.06 11.39 3.86
N GLN A 149 19.30 10.30 3.15
CA GLN A 149 20.51 10.03 2.37
C GLN A 149 20.40 10.64 0.97
#